data_5af1cb38f2f8847c85f93c2fc74885ae
#
_entry.id   5af1cb38f2f8847c85f93c2fc74885ae
#
_cell.length_a   1.000
_cell.length_b   1.000
_cell.length_c   1.000
_cell.angle_alpha   90.00
_cell.angle_beta   90.00
_cell.angle_gamma   90.00
#
_symmetry.space_group_name_H-M   'P 1'
#
loop_
_entity.id
_entity.type
_entity.pdbx_description
1 polymer ?
#
loop_
_entity_poly.entity_id
_entity_poly.type
_entity_poly.pdbx_seq_one_letter_code
_entity_poly.pdbx_strand_id
1 'polypeptide(L)'
;MGEHGVNDYWYSITATLDQAATLGRGPSGGSTRLTLRHVPGSVLRGALAKSWIDRHGPPSTAAPAERRQFEALFEGGAVFRPLFTSGPPVPLSVRFHKRTPRQGCTLTWDAALSDADLPATCPTCRGPLTSSKGELPETLQSLVAGLDDPAPAAPVTRRDLHVQISRTGDTQVTGNLFEQHVVRRGTTVTGRLATTPEAAEVLHTLIASCEGKIVLGGSRSTQGAATLVVSDAPTPTLERVGGTTDQVIVRLAAPGVFVDRLGRPAAAPYGAELRQQLGSPVTVTRAWSDRWTVEGGWHAASGLPKPQERCVAAGASYVLASQNPVTDDALTRLAMRGVGLRRYEGFGALAVTERAESWS
;
A
#
# COMPACT_ATOMS: atom_id res chain seq x y z
N MET A 1 22.80 7.92 -22.32
CA MET A 1 21.32 7.82 -22.45
C MET A 1 20.75 8.90 -21.56
N GLY A 2 20.22 9.97 -22.19
CA GLY A 2 19.89 11.22 -21.52
C GLY A 2 18.80 11.05 -20.46
N GLU A 3 19.02 11.67 -19.32
CA GLU A 3 18.02 11.92 -18.30
C GLU A 3 16.95 12.87 -18.88
N HIS A 4 15.93 12.30 -19.48
CA HIS A 4 14.69 13.03 -19.60
C HIS A 4 14.05 12.99 -18.21
N GLY A 5 14.04 14.12 -17.52
CA GLY A 5 13.24 14.35 -16.34
C GLY A 5 11.78 14.13 -16.73
N VAL A 6 11.32 12.91 -16.57
CA VAL A 6 9.92 12.57 -16.78
C VAL A 6 9.17 13.21 -15.62
N ASN A 7 8.40 14.26 -15.92
CA ASN A 7 7.45 14.85 -14.97
C ASN A 7 6.35 13.81 -14.73
N ASP A 8 6.55 12.95 -13.74
CA ASP A 8 5.51 12.03 -13.31
C ASP A 8 4.34 12.83 -12.72
N TYR A 9 3.12 12.42 -13.04
CA TYR A 9 1.91 12.94 -12.42
C TYR A 9 1.61 12.18 -11.12
N TRP A 10 1.02 12.88 -10.17
CA TRP A 10 0.63 12.35 -8.88
C TRP A 10 -0.86 12.56 -8.66
N TYR A 11 -1.59 11.46 -8.47
CA TYR A 11 -3.03 11.47 -8.36
C TYR A 11 -3.50 10.95 -7.00
N SER A 12 -4.57 11.55 -6.51
CA SER A 12 -5.41 10.99 -5.45
C SER A 12 -6.40 10.02 -6.06
N ILE A 13 -6.51 8.84 -5.45
CA ILE A 13 -7.47 7.82 -5.82
C ILE A 13 -8.41 7.61 -4.65
N THR A 14 -9.71 7.73 -4.92
CA THR A 14 -10.78 7.39 -3.96
C THR A 14 -11.65 6.31 -4.58
N ALA A 15 -11.84 5.20 -3.88
CA ALA A 15 -12.76 4.14 -4.29
C ALA A 15 -13.81 3.91 -3.20
N THR A 16 -15.09 3.98 -3.57
CA THR A 16 -16.21 3.66 -2.68
C THR A 16 -16.82 2.33 -3.11
N LEU A 17 -16.92 1.39 -2.18
CA LEU A 17 -17.47 0.06 -2.45
C LEU A 17 -19.00 0.14 -2.59
N ASP A 18 -19.51 -0.12 -3.78
CA ASP A 18 -20.95 -0.24 -4.07
C ASP A 18 -21.50 -1.62 -3.64
N GLN A 19 -20.60 -2.60 -3.51
CA GLN A 19 -20.86 -3.94 -2.98
C GLN A 19 -19.80 -4.33 -1.96
N ALA A 20 -20.09 -5.31 -1.10
CA ALA A 20 -19.08 -5.89 -0.23
C ALA A 20 -17.94 -6.50 -1.07
N ALA A 21 -16.70 -6.44 -0.58
CA ALA A 21 -15.54 -6.91 -1.30
C ALA A 21 -14.69 -7.89 -0.47
N THR A 22 -14.18 -8.94 -1.13
CA THR A 22 -13.13 -9.80 -0.61
C THR A 22 -11.81 -9.38 -1.24
N LEU A 23 -10.96 -8.77 -0.43
CA LEU A 23 -9.62 -8.32 -0.81
C LEU A 23 -8.63 -9.39 -0.32
N GLY A 24 -8.23 -10.31 -1.22
CA GLY A 24 -7.63 -11.57 -0.83
C GLY A 24 -6.37 -11.48 0.04
N ARG A 25 -6.40 -12.08 1.22
CA ARG A 25 -5.29 -12.92 1.67
C ARG A 25 -5.49 -14.27 1.03
N GLY A 26 -4.41 -14.88 0.51
CA GLY A 26 -4.47 -16.24 -0.03
C GLY A 26 -5.15 -17.24 0.92
N PRO A 27 -5.36 -18.49 0.52
CA PRO A 27 -6.10 -19.45 1.31
C PRO A 27 -5.49 -19.53 2.72
N SER A 28 -6.22 -19.04 3.71
CA SER A 28 -5.98 -19.39 5.10
C SER A 28 -6.44 -20.83 5.25
N GLY A 29 -5.60 -21.72 5.78
CA GLY A 29 -5.95 -23.12 5.98
C GLY A 29 -7.24 -23.24 6.77
N GLY A 30 -8.20 -24.05 6.27
CA GLY A 30 -9.49 -24.28 6.93
C GLY A 30 -10.68 -23.63 6.23
N SER A 31 -11.79 -23.58 6.95
CA SER A 31 -13.09 -23.07 6.47
C SER A 31 -13.24 -21.55 6.51
N THR A 32 -12.21 -20.82 6.95
CA THR A 32 -12.24 -19.34 7.09
C THR A 32 -11.43 -18.65 6.00
N ARG A 33 -12.07 -17.72 5.27
CA ARG A 33 -11.42 -16.84 4.29
C ARG A 33 -11.32 -15.45 4.85
N LEU A 34 -10.10 -15.00 5.12
CA LEU A 34 -9.84 -13.64 5.61
C LEU A 34 -9.77 -12.63 4.45
N THR A 35 -10.08 -11.37 4.74
CA THR A 35 -9.90 -10.24 3.83
C THR A 35 -8.91 -9.22 4.40
N LEU A 36 -8.23 -8.50 3.52
CA LEU A 36 -7.46 -7.32 3.89
C LEU A 36 -8.41 -6.15 4.17
N ARG A 37 -7.99 -5.21 5.01
CA ARG A 37 -8.74 -3.97 5.31
C ARG A 37 -8.36 -2.83 4.37
N HIS A 38 -7.50 -3.08 3.41
CA HIS A 38 -7.05 -2.13 2.39
C HIS A 38 -7.06 -2.81 1.03
N VAL A 39 -7.08 -2.03 -0.03
CA VAL A 39 -6.96 -2.53 -1.40
C VAL A 39 -5.48 -2.56 -1.77
N PRO A 40 -4.84 -3.73 -1.96
CA PRO A 40 -3.48 -3.79 -2.48
C PRO A 40 -3.36 -3.14 -3.85
N GLY A 41 -2.22 -2.52 -4.16
CA GLY A 41 -1.98 -1.93 -5.47
C GLY A 41 -2.12 -2.93 -6.62
N SER A 42 -1.74 -4.18 -6.41
CA SER A 42 -1.92 -5.26 -7.37
C SER A 42 -3.40 -5.58 -7.67
N VAL A 43 -4.29 -5.38 -6.68
CA VAL A 43 -5.75 -5.55 -6.86
C VAL A 43 -6.31 -4.37 -7.66
N LEU A 44 -5.91 -3.13 -7.35
CA LEU A 44 -6.29 -1.94 -8.11
C LEU A 44 -5.84 -2.05 -9.58
N ARG A 45 -4.54 -2.36 -9.79
CA ARG A 45 -3.98 -2.59 -11.13
C ARG A 45 -4.77 -3.67 -11.88
N GLY A 46 -5.04 -4.80 -11.22
CA GLY A 46 -5.78 -5.91 -11.83
C GLY A 46 -7.23 -5.56 -12.18
N ALA A 47 -7.89 -4.72 -11.39
CA ALA A 47 -9.24 -4.24 -11.67
C ALA A 47 -9.28 -3.33 -12.90
N LEU A 48 -8.37 -2.36 -12.98
CA LEU A 48 -8.25 -1.46 -14.13
C LEU A 48 -7.81 -2.20 -15.40
N ALA A 49 -6.83 -3.10 -15.29
CA ALA A 49 -6.40 -3.94 -16.42
C ALA A 49 -7.55 -4.81 -16.96
N LYS A 50 -8.41 -5.34 -16.06
CA LYS A 50 -9.59 -6.10 -16.47
C LYS A 50 -10.60 -5.20 -17.20
N SER A 51 -10.86 -3.98 -16.71
CA SER A 51 -11.75 -3.03 -17.39
C SER A 51 -11.24 -2.67 -18.79
N TRP A 52 -9.90 -2.55 -18.94
CA TRP A 52 -9.27 -2.35 -20.23
C TRP A 52 -9.45 -3.56 -21.16
N ILE A 53 -9.16 -4.78 -20.65
CA ILE A 53 -9.27 -6.05 -21.40
C ILE A 53 -10.71 -6.33 -21.83
N ASP A 54 -11.70 -6.02 -21.01
CA ASP A 54 -13.11 -6.21 -21.36
C ASP A 54 -13.55 -5.38 -22.56
N ARG A 55 -12.85 -4.29 -22.84
CA ARG A 55 -13.15 -3.36 -23.93
C ARG A 55 -12.34 -3.62 -25.18
N HIS A 56 -11.06 -3.95 -25.03
CA HIS A 56 -10.10 -4.07 -26.14
C HIS A 56 -9.68 -5.52 -26.44
N GLY A 57 -10.08 -6.47 -25.60
CA GLY A 57 -9.58 -7.84 -25.65
C GLY A 57 -8.20 -8.02 -24.97
N PRO A 58 -7.67 -9.24 -24.97
CA PRO A 58 -6.35 -9.53 -24.42
C PRO A 58 -5.24 -8.74 -25.14
N PRO A 59 -4.23 -8.21 -24.43
CA PRO A 59 -3.14 -7.42 -25.05
C PRO A 59 -2.40 -8.20 -26.14
N SER A 60 -2.33 -9.53 -26.06
CA SER A 60 -1.69 -10.40 -27.06
C SER A 60 -2.38 -10.39 -28.42
N THR A 61 -3.68 -10.09 -28.45
CA THR A 61 -4.52 -10.08 -29.68
C THR A 61 -5.02 -8.69 -30.04
N ALA A 62 -4.81 -7.69 -29.18
CA ALA A 62 -5.19 -6.30 -29.40
C ALA A 62 -4.39 -5.67 -30.56
N ALA A 63 -4.94 -4.63 -31.19
CA ALA A 63 -4.24 -3.84 -32.20
C ALA A 63 -2.94 -3.23 -31.65
N PRO A 64 -1.91 -3.00 -32.46
CA PRO A 64 -0.61 -2.49 -32.00
C PRO A 64 -0.70 -1.19 -31.20
N ALA A 65 -1.62 -0.28 -31.53
CA ALA A 65 -1.83 0.95 -30.79
C ALA A 65 -2.43 0.70 -29.40
N GLU A 66 -3.43 -0.16 -29.31
CA GLU A 66 -4.07 -0.55 -28.06
C GLU A 66 -3.09 -1.32 -27.15
N ARG A 67 -2.28 -2.21 -27.72
CA ARG A 67 -1.22 -2.89 -26.96
C ARG A 67 -0.26 -1.90 -26.34
N ARG A 68 0.21 -0.88 -27.08
CA ARG A 68 1.07 0.19 -26.51
C ARG A 68 0.41 0.93 -25.37
N GLN A 69 -0.90 1.22 -25.47
CA GLN A 69 -1.65 1.83 -24.35
C GLN A 69 -1.66 0.94 -23.11
N PHE A 70 -1.89 -0.37 -23.30
CA PHE A 70 -1.84 -1.33 -22.18
C PHE A 70 -0.45 -1.35 -21.54
N GLU A 71 0.59 -1.47 -22.33
CA GLU A 71 1.99 -1.48 -21.89
C GLU A 71 2.34 -0.17 -21.17
N ALA A 72 1.95 0.98 -21.75
CA ALA A 72 2.19 2.30 -21.16
C ALA A 72 1.58 2.43 -19.76
N LEU A 73 0.35 1.98 -19.54
CA LEU A 73 -0.30 2.10 -18.22
C LEU A 73 0.10 0.97 -17.27
N PHE A 74 0.15 -0.28 -17.72
CA PHE A 74 0.23 -1.43 -16.83
C PHE A 74 1.63 -2.06 -16.74
N GLU A 75 2.55 -1.80 -17.66
CA GLU A 75 3.87 -2.43 -17.69
C GLU A 75 5.02 -1.48 -17.30
N GLY A 76 4.75 -0.58 -16.33
CA GLY A 76 5.78 0.27 -15.71
C GLY A 76 5.56 1.78 -15.79
N GLY A 77 4.61 2.27 -16.60
CA GLY A 77 4.28 3.70 -16.67
C GLY A 77 3.44 4.20 -15.50
N ALA A 78 2.84 3.31 -14.72
CA ALA A 78 2.14 3.67 -13.50
C ALA A 78 2.59 2.85 -12.29
N VAL A 79 2.54 3.44 -11.09
CA VAL A 79 2.75 2.80 -9.79
C VAL A 79 1.42 2.77 -9.05
N PHE A 80 0.78 1.60 -9.04
CA PHE A 80 -0.51 1.39 -8.39
C PHE A 80 -0.31 1.15 -6.90
N ARG A 81 -0.45 2.19 -6.09
CA ARG A 81 -0.23 2.12 -4.65
C ARG A 81 -1.46 1.55 -3.93
N PRO A 82 -1.31 1.02 -2.69
CA PRO A 82 -2.46 0.55 -1.94
C PRO A 82 -3.42 1.69 -1.58
N LEU A 83 -4.72 1.35 -1.47
CA LEU A 83 -5.75 2.26 -0.97
C LEU A 83 -6.15 1.83 0.44
N PHE A 84 -6.21 2.77 1.38
CA PHE A 84 -6.47 2.54 2.80
C PHE A 84 -7.79 3.15 3.25
N THR A 85 -8.36 2.61 4.32
CA THR A 85 -9.52 3.18 5.00
C THR A 85 -9.14 4.28 5.98
N SER A 86 -7.94 4.20 6.57
CA SER A 86 -7.47 5.10 7.64
C SER A 86 -5.99 5.46 7.53
N GLY A 87 -5.43 5.42 6.32
CA GLY A 87 -4.02 5.71 6.08
C GLY A 87 -3.11 4.47 6.07
N PRO A 88 -1.81 4.67 5.78
CA PRO A 88 -0.83 3.60 5.71
C PRO A 88 -0.57 2.97 7.08
N PRO A 89 0.04 1.77 7.13
CA PRO A 89 0.41 1.12 8.38
C PRO A 89 1.31 2.00 9.25
N VAL A 90 1.12 1.92 10.56
CA VAL A 90 1.98 2.63 11.53
C VAL A 90 3.41 2.12 11.39
N PRO A 91 4.41 3.00 11.28
CA PRO A 91 5.81 2.61 11.12
C PRO A 91 6.30 1.69 12.24
N LEU A 92 7.10 0.67 11.90
CA LEU A 92 7.69 -0.24 12.88
C LEU A 92 8.73 0.44 13.78
N SER A 93 9.23 1.61 13.38
CA SER A 93 10.08 2.49 14.19
C SER A 93 9.32 3.17 15.34
N VAL A 94 7.99 3.18 15.30
CA VAL A 94 7.16 3.84 16.31
C VAL A 94 7.04 2.97 17.56
N ARG A 95 7.23 3.59 18.73
CA ARG A 95 6.92 3.03 20.04
C ARG A 95 5.76 3.76 20.69
N PHE A 96 5.00 3.06 21.51
CA PHE A 96 3.87 3.59 22.24
C PHE A 96 3.70 2.84 23.57
N HIS A 97 2.84 3.37 24.47
CA HIS A 97 2.54 2.72 25.74
C HIS A 97 1.89 1.36 25.54
N LYS A 98 2.42 0.34 26.21
CA LYS A 98 1.83 -1.01 26.21
C LYS A 98 0.43 -1.04 26.87
N ARG A 99 0.15 -0.09 27.77
CA ARG A 99 -1.13 0.10 28.46
C ARG A 99 -1.59 1.53 28.22
N THR A 100 -2.83 1.85 28.56
CA THR A 100 -3.38 3.21 28.44
C THR A 100 -2.42 4.23 29.08
N PRO A 101 -1.97 5.26 28.35
CA PRO A 101 -1.08 6.28 28.85
C PRO A 101 -1.75 7.11 29.96
N ARG A 102 -0.99 7.64 30.89
CA ARG A 102 -1.49 8.63 31.85
C ARG A 102 -1.67 9.97 31.14
N GLN A 103 -2.56 10.80 31.68
CA GLN A 103 -2.73 12.18 31.20
C GLN A 103 -1.38 12.93 31.19
N GLY A 104 -1.10 13.68 30.14
CA GLY A 104 0.16 14.42 29.96
C GLY A 104 1.34 13.59 29.44
N CYS A 105 1.16 12.29 29.17
CA CYS A 105 2.19 11.49 28.50
C CYS A 105 2.24 11.78 26.99
N THR A 106 3.45 11.74 26.43
CA THR A 106 3.61 11.59 24.97
C THR A 106 3.01 10.26 24.56
N LEU A 107 2.18 10.25 23.51
CA LEU A 107 1.44 9.07 23.09
C LEU A 107 2.32 8.10 22.27
N THR A 108 3.13 8.65 21.38
CA THR A 108 3.99 7.89 20.47
C THR A 108 5.38 8.52 20.36
N TRP A 109 6.37 7.69 20.11
CA TRP A 109 7.74 8.08 19.79
C TRP A 109 8.16 7.38 18.51
N ASP A 110 8.75 8.10 17.57
CA ASP A 110 9.32 7.49 16.36
C ASP A 110 10.85 7.50 16.42
N ALA A 111 11.44 6.30 16.53
CA ALA A 111 12.89 6.14 16.57
C ALA A 111 13.59 6.61 15.28
N ALA A 112 12.87 6.70 14.17
CA ALA A 112 13.45 7.15 12.91
C ALA A 112 13.72 8.65 12.86
N LEU A 113 13.01 9.45 13.70
CA LEU A 113 13.11 10.91 13.72
C LEU A 113 14.30 11.44 14.53
N SER A 114 14.90 10.63 15.40
CA SER A 114 15.96 11.03 16.31
C SER A 114 17.11 10.04 16.29
N ASP A 115 18.34 10.54 16.42
CA ASP A 115 19.52 9.68 16.58
C ASP A 115 19.66 9.10 18.00
N ALA A 116 18.88 9.63 18.97
CA ALA A 116 18.87 9.11 20.32
C ALA A 116 18.11 7.78 20.42
N ASP A 117 18.64 6.86 21.20
CA ASP A 117 17.94 5.63 21.54
C ASP A 117 16.63 5.93 22.25
N LEU A 118 15.56 5.30 21.80
CA LEU A 118 14.26 5.45 22.45
C LEU A 118 14.27 4.72 23.81
N PRO A 119 13.73 5.36 24.84
CA PRO A 119 13.65 4.74 26.16
C PRO A 119 12.76 3.47 26.12
N ALA A 120 13.11 2.48 26.92
CA ALA A 120 12.28 1.29 27.12
C ALA A 120 11.00 1.60 27.93
N THR A 121 11.01 2.69 28.69
CA THR A 121 9.91 3.15 29.51
C THR A 121 9.61 4.63 29.24
N CYS A 122 8.36 5.02 29.40
CA CYS A 122 7.95 6.42 29.24
C CYS A 122 8.68 7.34 30.25
N PRO A 123 9.32 8.43 29.82
CA PRO A 123 9.99 9.37 30.73
C PRO A 123 9.06 9.99 31.78
N THR A 124 7.78 10.20 31.40
CA THR A 124 6.79 10.86 32.28
C THR A 124 6.19 9.91 33.31
N CYS A 125 5.64 8.75 32.89
CA CYS A 125 4.92 7.85 33.80
C CYS A 125 5.70 6.58 34.16
N ARG A 126 6.89 6.37 33.57
CA ARG A 126 7.72 5.17 33.70
C ARG A 126 7.04 3.87 33.25
N GLY A 127 5.89 3.96 32.58
CA GLY A 127 5.19 2.82 32.02
C GLY A 127 5.97 2.18 30.86
N PRO A 128 5.82 0.85 30.65
CA PRO A 128 6.54 0.15 29.60
C PRO A 128 6.05 0.58 28.21
N LEU A 129 7.01 0.79 27.30
CA LEU A 129 6.76 1.05 25.89
C LEU A 129 6.88 -0.24 25.07
N THR A 130 6.18 -0.30 23.95
CA THR A 130 6.25 -1.40 22.99
C THR A 130 6.39 -0.86 21.58
N SER A 131 7.02 -1.61 20.69
CA SER A 131 7.13 -1.26 19.27
C SER A 131 5.82 -1.51 18.53
N SER A 132 5.53 -0.69 17.53
CA SER A 132 4.45 -0.90 16.60
C SER A 132 4.59 -2.26 15.88
N LYS A 133 3.44 -2.84 15.57
CA LYS A 133 3.33 -4.02 14.69
C LYS A 133 2.63 -3.69 13.36
N GLY A 134 2.64 -2.41 12.99
CA GLY A 134 1.90 -1.87 11.84
C GLY A 134 0.55 -1.24 12.23
N GLU A 135 0.14 -1.37 13.49
CA GLU A 135 -1.14 -0.84 14.02
C GLU A 135 -0.93 -0.25 15.41
N LEU A 136 -1.72 0.75 15.76
CA LEU A 136 -1.90 1.22 17.14
C LEU A 136 -3.18 0.59 17.72
N PRO A 137 -3.24 0.37 19.04
CA PRO A 137 -4.51 0.03 19.72
C PRO A 137 -5.58 1.08 19.43
N GLU A 138 -6.84 0.67 19.31
CA GLU A 138 -7.97 1.58 19.01
C GLU A 138 -8.06 2.76 19.98
N THR A 139 -7.87 2.50 21.27
CA THR A 139 -7.83 3.55 22.32
C THR A 139 -6.73 4.57 22.05
N LEU A 140 -5.57 4.15 21.55
CA LEU A 140 -4.48 5.07 21.28
C LEU A 140 -4.68 5.80 19.95
N GLN A 141 -5.28 5.15 18.94
CA GLN A 141 -5.66 5.81 17.69
C GLN A 141 -6.56 7.01 17.93
N SER A 142 -7.54 6.86 18.83
CA SER A 142 -8.48 7.91 19.18
C SER A 142 -7.81 9.08 19.90
N LEU A 143 -6.92 8.79 20.87
CA LEU A 143 -6.15 9.81 21.57
C LEU A 143 -5.20 10.57 20.62
N VAL A 144 -4.54 9.87 19.70
CA VAL A 144 -3.68 10.49 18.66
C VAL A 144 -4.51 11.37 17.72
N ALA A 145 -5.75 10.98 17.43
CA ALA A 145 -6.68 11.77 16.62
C ALA A 145 -7.33 12.94 17.42
N GLY A 146 -7.03 13.09 18.70
CA GLY A 146 -7.62 14.13 19.56
C GLY A 146 -9.06 13.84 19.99
N LEU A 147 -9.47 12.56 19.96
CA LEU A 147 -10.80 12.12 20.39
C LEU A 147 -10.71 11.51 21.79
N ASP A 148 -11.21 12.21 22.79
CA ASP A 148 -11.18 11.75 24.19
C ASP A 148 -12.11 10.57 24.46
N ASP A 149 -13.18 10.39 23.66
CA ASP A 149 -14.10 9.27 23.74
C ASP A 149 -14.47 8.82 22.31
N PRO A 150 -13.79 7.79 21.78
CA PRO A 150 -14.07 7.30 20.45
C PRO A 150 -15.43 6.60 20.43
N ALA A 151 -16.39 7.17 19.75
CA ALA A 151 -17.55 6.39 19.34
C ALA A 151 -17.03 5.15 18.59
N PRO A 152 -17.50 3.93 18.91
CA PRO A 152 -17.05 2.72 18.25
C PRO A 152 -17.31 2.84 16.75
N ALA A 153 -16.26 3.10 15.98
CA ALA A 153 -16.37 3.12 14.53
C ALA A 153 -16.90 1.76 14.06
N ALA A 154 -17.91 1.78 13.21
CA ALA A 154 -18.44 0.52 12.65
C ALA A 154 -17.28 -0.27 12.03
N PRO A 155 -17.13 -1.57 12.37
CA PRO A 155 -16.01 -2.34 11.88
C PRO A 155 -16.03 -2.36 10.36
N VAL A 156 -14.89 -2.04 9.73
CA VAL A 156 -14.70 -2.00 8.26
C VAL A 156 -15.03 -3.34 7.61
N THR A 157 -14.82 -4.43 8.36
CA THR A 157 -15.10 -5.80 7.90
C THR A 157 -16.30 -6.40 8.61
N ARG A 158 -16.98 -7.31 7.93
CA ARG A 158 -17.99 -8.19 8.52
C ARG A 158 -17.68 -9.64 8.17
N ARG A 159 -18.28 -10.54 8.92
CA ARG A 159 -18.20 -11.98 8.74
C ARG A 159 -19.48 -12.48 8.11
N ASP A 160 -19.37 -13.16 6.97
CA ASP A 160 -20.46 -13.81 6.28
C ASP A 160 -20.27 -15.33 6.38
N LEU A 161 -21.34 -16.03 6.73
CA LEU A 161 -21.38 -17.49 6.75
C LEU A 161 -22.00 -17.99 5.46
N HIS A 162 -21.35 -18.96 4.83
CA HIS A 162 -21.81 -19.58 3.59
C HIS A 162 -21.97 -21.09 3.78
N VAL A 163 -23.03 -21.61 3.21
CA VAL A 163 -23.33 -23.04 3.20
C VAL A 163 -23.40 -23.49 1.75
N GLN A 164 -22.72 -24.57 1.42
CA GLN A 164 -22.92 -25.21 0.12
C GLN A 164 -24.13 -26.12 0.16
N ILE A 165 -25.10 -25.84 -0.71
CA ILE A 165 -26.31 -26.68 -0.88
C ILE A 165 -26.03 -27.73 -1.96
N SER A 166 -26.51 -28.96 -1.75
CA SER A 166 -26.39 -30.02 -2.74
C SER A 166 -27.14 -29.68 -4.03
N ARG A 167 -26.56 -30.04 -5.17
CA ARG A 167 -27.22 -29.87 -6.48
C ARG A 167 -28.50 -30.71 -6.65
N THR A 168 -28.65 -31.76 -5.85
CA THR A 168 -29.73 -32.77 -5.98
C THR A 168 -30.76 -32.72 -4.85
N GLY A 169 -30.67 -31.80 -3.92
CA GLY A 169 -31.58 -31.68 -2.81
C GLY A 169 -31.40 -30.44 -1.98
N ASP A 170 -32.39 -30.09 -1.18
CA ASP A 170 -32.45 -28.92 -0.31
C ASP A 170 -31.62 -29.08 0.98
N THR A 171 -30.75 -30.06 1.04
CA THR A 171 -29.98 -30.40 2.22
C THR A 171 -28.53 -29.87 2.14
N GLN A 172 -28.04 -29.40 3.27
CA GLN A 172 -26.66 -29.00 3.45
C GLN A 172 -25.72 -30.19 3.19
N VAL A 173 -24.68 -29.96 2.38
CA VAL A 173 -23.56 -30.92 2.26
C VAL A 173 -22.74 -30.84 3.54
N THR A 174 -22.69 -31.93 4.31
CA THR A 174 -21.93 -32.01 5.56
C THR A 174 -20.47 -31.59 5.37
N GLY A 175 -19.98 -30.65 6.19
CA GLY A 175 -18.61 -30.17 6.15
C GLY A 175 -18.35 -28.96 5.23
N ASN A 176 -19.36 -28.47 4.49
CA ASN A 176 -19.21 -27.33 3.56
C ASN A 176 -19.78 -26.02 4.11
N LEU A 177 -19.70 -25.81 5.42
CA LEU A 177 -19.86 -24.50 6.04
C LEU A 177 -18.52 -23.77 5.99
N PHE A 178 -18.50 -22.60 5.38
CA PHE A 178 -17.30 -21.75 5.39
C PHE A 178 -17.63 -20.31 5.76
N GLU A 179 -16.68 -19.69 6.40
CA GLU A 179 -16.73 -18.32 6.85
C GLU A 179 -15.93 -17.43 5.91
N GLN A 180 -16.50 -16.31 5.51
CA GLN A 180 -15.82 -15.33 4.67
C GLN A 180 -15.87 -13.95 5.34
N HIS A 181 -14.71 -13.34 5.53
CA HIS A 181 -14.61 -11.95 5.91
C HIS A 181 -14.69 -11.08 4.66
N VAL A 182 -15.48 -10.04 4.70
CA VAL A 182 -15.65 -9.09 3.61
C VAL A 182 -15.50 -7.65 4.12
N VAL A 183 -14.98 -6.77 3.30
CA VAL A 183 -15.07 -5.33 3.51
C VAL A 183 -16.49 -4.89 3.19
N ARG A 184 -17.06 -4.06 4.04
CA ARG A 184 -18.48 -3.66 3.94
C ARG A 184 -18.75 -2.79 2.72
N ARG A 185 -19.94 -2.90 2.14
CA ARG A 185 -20.50 -1.92 1.21
C ARG A 185 -20.49 -0.52 1.86
N GLY A 186 -20.26 0.51 1.06
CA GLY A 186 -20.19 1.91 1.51
C GLY A 186 -18.81 2.28 2.10
N THR A 187 -17.90 1.32 2.26
CA THR A 187 -16.53 1.63 2.70
C THR A 187 -15.81 2.43 1.62
N THR A 188 -15.25 3.57 2.00
CA THR A 188 -14.38 4.38 1.15
C THR A 188 -12.93 4.09 1.50
N VAL A 189 -12.12 3.89 0.48
CA VAL A 189 -10.66 3.71 0.59
C VAL A 189 -9.96 4.76 -0.27
N THR A 190 -8.88 5.31 0.24
CA THR A 190 -8.11 6.36 -0.43
C THR A 190 -6.65 5.98 -0.56
N GLY A 191 -5.99 6.47 -1.58
CA GLY A 191 -4.57 6.26 -1.82
C GLY A 191 -4.04 7.15 -2.91
N ARG A 192 -2.89 6.76 -3.47
CA ARG A 192 -2.19 7.54 -4.48
C ARG A 192 -1.77 6.68 -5.66
N LEU A 193 -1.58 7.33 -6.79
CA LEU A 193 -1.09 6.72 -8.02
C LEU A 193 -0.09 7.67 -8.68
N ALA A 194 1.08 7.17 -9.04
CA ALA A 194 2.04 7.90 -9.87
C ALA A 194 1.96 7.39 -11.29
N THR A 195 2.05 8.29 -12.28
CA THR A 195 2.05 7.92 -13.70
C THR A 195 3.04 8.75 -14.50
N THR A 196 3.55 8.17 -15.57
CA THR A 196 4.13 8.96 -16.66
C THR A 196 3.04 9.75 -17.39
N PRO A 197 3.38 10.81 -18.16
CA PRO A 197 2.39 11.54 -18.97
C PRO A 197 1.59 10.64 -19.90
N GLU A 198 2.24 9.72 -20.61
CA GLU A 198 1.57 8.78 -21.52
C GLU A 198 0.60 7.84 -20.76
N ALA A 199 1.01 7.31 -19.63
CA ALA A 199 0.14 6.47 -18.79
C ALA A 199 -1.05 7.25 -18.23
N ALA A 200 -0.89 8.54 -17.93
CA ALA A 200 -1.97 9.40 -17.44
C ALA A 200 -3.09 9.55 -18.48
N GLU A 201 -2.75 9.81 -19.74
CA GLU A 201 -3.73 9.93 -20.84
C GLU A 201 -4.55 8.64 -20.96
N VAL A 202 -3.88 7.48 -20.92
CA VAL A 202 -4.55 6.16 -20.98
C VAL A 202 -5.44 5.96 -19.75
N LEU A 203 -4.97 6.32 -18.55
CA LEU A 203 -5.74 6.21 -17.31
C LEU A 203 -7.04 7.04 -17.39
N HIS A 204 -6.94 8.31 -17.76
CA HIS A 204 -8.11 9.19 -17.85
C HIS A 204 -9.12 8.69 -18.88
N THR A 205 -8.65 8.26 -20.05
CA THR A 205 -9.50 7.64 -21.08
C THR A 205 -10.20 6.38 -20.56
N LEU A 206 -9.48 5.53 -19.86
CA LEU A 206 -10.03 4.30 -19.27
C LEU A 206 -11.12 4.62 -18.23
N ILE A 207 -10.82 5.52 -17.27
CA ILE A 207 -11.77 5.90 -16.22
C ILE A 207 -13.04 6.54 -16.82
N ALA A 208 -12.89 7.46 -17.75
CA ALA A 208 -14.03 8.06 -18.44
C ALA A 208 -14.88 7.01 -19.15
N SER A 209 -14.23 6.05 -19.80
CA SER A 209 -14.88 5.02 -20.58
C SER A 209 -15.67 4.00 -19.76
N CYS A 210 -15.32 3.78 -18.48
CA CYS A 210 -16.05 2.91 -17.56
C CYS A 210 -16.86 3.71 -16.51
N GLU A 211 -16.97 5.03 -16.67
CA GLU A 211 -17.68 5.92 -15.72
C GLU A 211 -17.17 5.72 -14.27
N GLY A 212 -15.89 5.43 -14.11
CA GLY A 212 -15.29 5.10 -12.83
C GLY A 212 -15.73 3.75 -12.22
N LYS A 213 -16.54 2.95 -12.90
CA LYS A 213 -17.03 1.67 -12.38
C LYS A 213 -15.99 0.58 -12.59
N ILE A 214 -15.56 -0.03 -11.48
CA ILE A 214 -14.58 -1.10 -11.46
C ILE A 214 -15.02 -2.22 -10.53
N VAL A 215 -14.34 -3.37 -10.59
CA VAL A 215 -14.59 -4.49 -9.67
C VAL A 215 -13.32 -4.86 -8.93
N LEU A 216 -13.28 -4.64 -7.62
CA LEU A 216 -12.16 -4.90 -6.74
C LEU A 216 -12.23 -6.29 -6.09
N GLY A 217 -11.15 -7.03 -6.11
CA GLY A 217 -11.03 -8.31 -5.38
C GLY A 217 -11.58 -9.53 -6.12
N GLY A 218 -11.94 -10.54 -5.35
CA GLY A 218 -12.45 -11.83 -5.83
C GLY A 218 -13.98 -11.86 -5.98
N SER A 219 -14.51 -13.01 -6.45
CA SER A 219 -15.97 -13.25 -6.61
C SER A 219 -16.70 -12.17 -7.42
N ARG A 220 -16.11 -11.74 -8.52
CA ARG A 220 -16.47 -10.56 -9.32
C ARG A 220 -17.92 -10.50 -9.81
N SER A 221 -18.62 -11.63 -9.89
CA SER A 221 -20.03 -11.67 -10.29
C SER A 221 -20.99 -11.19 -9.20
N THR A 222 -20.57 -11.22 -7.94
CA THR A 222 -21.45 -10.95 -6.79
C THR A 222 -20.89 -9.99 -5.77
N GLN A 223 -19.59 -9.63 -5.90
CA GLN A 223 -18.87 -8.81 -4.94
C GLN A 223 -17.92 -7.86 -5.63
N GLY A 224 -17.53 -6.80 -4.93
CA GLY A 224 -16.41 -5.95 -5.28
C GLY A 224 -16.72 -4.79 -6.21
N ALA A 225 -17.97 -4.58 -6.64
CA ALA A 225 -18.32 -3.38 -7.41
C ALA A 225 -17.95 -2.12 -6.60
N ALA A 226 -17.28 -1.18 -7.26
CA ALA A 226 -16.82 0.06 -6.67
C ALA A 226 -16.84 1.21 -7.67
N THR A 227 -17.01 2.41 -7.16
CA THR A 227 -16.88 3.65 -7.92
C THR A 227 -15.54 4.31 -7.60
N LEU A 228 -14.73 4.53 -8.62
CA LEU A 228 -13.40 5.11 -8.55
C LEU A 228 -13.42 6.56 -9.01
N VAL A 229 -12.79 7.44 -8.23
CA VAL A 229 -12.56 8.85 -8.57
C VAL A 229 -11.05 9.09 -8.55
N VAL A 230 -10.58 9.77 -9.60
CA VAL A 230 -9.17 10.19 -9.77
C VAL A 230 -9.14 11.71 -9.81
N SER A 231 -8.26 12.31 -9.04
CA SER A 231 -8.02 13.76 -9.01
C SER A 231 -6.55 14.06 -8.80
N ASP A 232 -6.11 15.26 -9.13
CA ASP A 232 -4.75 15.71 -8.83
C ASP A 232 -4.48 15.66 -7.32
N ALA A 233 -3.23 15.43 -6.96
CA ALA A 233 -2.79 15.42 -5.57
C ALA A 233 -1.58 16.34 -5.37
N PRO A 234 -1.40 16.90 -4.15
CA PRO A 234 -0.22 17.70 -3.82
C PRO A 234 1.06 16.90 -3.98
N THR A 235 2.14 17.56 -4.38
CA THR A 235 3.44 16.94 -4.62
C THR A 235 3.93 16.19 -3.37
N PRO A 236 4.27 14.88 -3.49
CA PRO A 236 4.72 14.09 -2.36
C PRO A 236 6.17 14.37 -2.02
N THR A 237 6.52 14.22 -0.75
CA THR A 237 7.89 14.26 -0.26
C THR A 237 8.13 13.20 0.81
N LEU A 238 9.39 13.01 1.19
CA LEU A 238 9.82 12.14 2.27
C LEU A 238 10.39 12.98 3.42
N GLU A 239 10.25 12.47 4.63
CA GLU A 239 10.81 13.13 5.82
C GLU A 239 12.33 13.02 5.88
N ARG A 240 12.96 14.03 6.46
CA ARG A 240 14.38 14.08 6.77
C ARG A 240 14.61 13.94 8.27
N VAL A 241 15.69 13.31 8.67
CA VAL A 241 16.06 13.20 10.08
C VAL A 241 16.50 14.58 10.59
N GLY A 242 15.84 15.12 11.62
CA GLY A 242 16.24 16.39 12.24
C GLY A 242 16.39 17.57 11.28
N GLY A 243 15.78 17.54 10.09
CA GLY A 243 15.92 18.58 9.06
C GLY A 243 17.24 18.55 8.29
N THR A 244 18.07 17.51 8.43
CA THR A 244 19.32 17.34 7.67
C THR A 244 19.05 17.18 6.18
N THR A 245 20.03 17.52 5.33
CA THR A 245 19.89 17.40 3.87
C THR A 245 20.37 16.06 3.32
N ASP A 246 21.05 15.27 4.13
CA ASP A 246 21.74 14.03 3.77
C ASP A 246 21.10 12.78 4.38
N GLN A 247 20.18 12.91 5.34
CA GLN A 247 19.49 11.78 5.94
C GLN A 247 17.99 11.81 5.63
N VAL A 248 17.51 10.70 5.06
CA VAL A 248 16.11 10.56 4.61
C VAL A 248 15.47 9.36 5.30
N ILE A 249 14.22 9.52 5.71
CA ILE A 249 13.42 8.44 6.30
C ILE A 249 12.53 7.84 5.23
N VAL A 250 12.65 6.53 5.04
CA VAL A 250 11.84 5.73 4.12
C VAL A 250 10.97 4.78 4.93
N ARG A 251 9.65 4.87 4.79
CA ARG A 251 8.66 4.00 5.45
C ARG A 251 7.82 3.29 4.42
N LEU A 252 7.69 1.97 4.54
CA LEU A 252 6.91 1.17 3.60
C LEU A 252 5.40 1.29 3.90
N ALA A 253 4.64 1.81 2.95
CA ALA A 253 3.18 1.76 2.96
C ALA A 253 2.63 0.40 2.48
N ALA A 254 3.43 -0.35 1.71
CA ALA A 254 3.12 -1.69 1.21
C ALA A 254 4.30 -2.63 1.46
N PRO A 255 4.11 -3.96 1.41
CA PRO A 255 5.22 -4.91 1.51
C PRO A 255 6.30 -4.63 0.47
N GLY A 256 7.57 -4.74 0.87
CA GLY A 256 8.73 -4.53 -0.01
C GLY A 256 9.33 -5.84 -0.51
N VAL A 257 9.48 -5.98 -1.82
CA VAL A 257 10.22 -7.09 -2.45
C VAL A 257 11.65 -6.63 -2.66
N PHE A 258 12.53 -7.03 -1.75
CA PHE A 258 13.95 -6.68 -1.82
C PHE A 258 14.80 -7.92 -2.05
N VAL A 259 15.82 -7.78 -2.87
CA VAL A 259 16.79 -8.84 -3.16
C VAL A 259 18.21 -8.30 -3.04
N ASP A 260 19.12 -9.19 -2.64
CA ASP A 260 20.56 -8.91 -2.70
C ASP A 260 21.09 -9.09 -4.13
N ARG A 261 22.40 -8.88 -4.30
CA ARG A 261 23.09 -9.05 -5.60
C ARG A 261 23.02 -10.45 -6.19
N LEU A 262 22.63 -11.43 -5.40
CA LEU A 262 22.46 -12.84 -5.81
C LEU A 262 20.98 -13.22 -6.01
N GLY A 263 20.06 -12.25 -5.92
CA GLY A 263 18.62 -12.48 -6.07
C GLY A 263 17.95 -13.09 -4.83
N ARG A 264 18.63 -13.17 -3.68
CA ARG A 264 18.05 -13.73 -2.44
C ARG A 264 17.27 -12.64 -1.69
N PRO A 265 16.15 -12.98 -1.02
CA PRO A 265 15.39 -12.02 -0.23
C PRO A 265 16.26 -11.26 0.78
N ALA A 266 16.13 -9.92 0.76
CA ALA A 266 16.88 -8.99 1.61
C ALA A 266 15.93 -8.21 2.52
N ALA A 267 16.42 -7.80 3.69
CA ALA A 267 15.64 -7.05 4.68
C ALA A 267 15.59 -5.53 4.41
N ALA A 268 16.32 -5.04 3.40
CA ALA A 268 16.41 -3.63 3.06
C ALA A 268 16.53 -3.43 1.54
N PRO A 269 16.17 -2.25 1.03
CA PRO A 269 16.38 -1.90 -0.38
C PRO A 269 17.85 -1.98 -0.77
N TYR A 270 18.11 -2.36 -2.01
CA TYR A 270 19.48 -2.48 -2.52
C TYR A 270 20.12 -1.10 -2.75
N GLY A 271 21.32 -0.89 -2.20
CA GLY A 271 21.99 0.42 -2.23
C GLY A 271 22.28 0.96 -3.64
N ALA A 272 22.50 0.09 -4.65
CA ALA A 272 22.70 0.54 -6.02
C ALA A 272 21.40 1.08 -6.64
N GLU A 273 20.23 0.49 -6.32
CA GLU A 273 18.93 1.02 -6.72
C GLU A 273 18.68 2.40 -6.11
N LEU A 274 18.92 2.53 -4.79
CA LEU A 274 18.78 3.81 -4.10
C LEU A 274 19.71 4.89 -4.68
N ARG A 275 20.96 4.52 -5.00
CA ARG A 275 21.90 5.42 -5.68
C ARG A 275 21.34 5.94 -6.99
N GLN A 276 20.78 5.07 -7.81
CA GLN A 276 20.20 5.47 -9.10
C GLN A 276 19.03 6.44 -8.92
N GLN A 277 18.20 6.24 -7.91
CA GLN A 277 17.04 7.10 -7.66
C GLN A 277 17.40 8.44 -7.00
N LEU A 278 18.35 8.44 -6.08
CA LEU A 278 18.75 9.62 -5.30
C LEU A 278 19.93 10.40 -5.90
N GLY A 279 20.59 9.86 -6.94
CA GLY A 279 21.73 10.50 -7.60
C GLY A 279 23.01 10.51 -6.77
N SER A 280 23.07 9.82 -5.63
CA SER A 280 24.20 9.79 -4.70
C SER A 280 24.36 8.40 -4.07
N PRO A 281 25.58 7.99 -3.70
CA PRO A 281 25.79 6.79 -2.90
C PRO A 281 25.03 6.89 -1.57
N VAL A 282 24.28 5.83 -1.25
CA VAL A 282 23.39 5.78 -0.10
C VAL A 282 23.62 4.52 0.69
N THR A 283 23.61 4.63 2.02
CA THR A 283 23.68 3.50 2.95
C THR A 283 22.47 3.51 3.88
N VAL A 284 21.96 2.32 4.22
CA VAL A 284 20.97 2.16 5.27
C VAL A 284 21.69 2.18 6.62
N THR A 285 21.51 3.22 7.40
CA THR A 285 22.17 3.38 8.71
C THR A 285 21.36 2.79 9.85
N ARG A 286 20.03 2.83 9.77
CA ARG A 286 19.11 2.22 10.74
C ARG A 286 17.95 1.57 10.01
N ALA A 287 17.48 0.44 10.54
CA ALA A 287 16.36 -0.31 9.96
C ALA A 287 15.46 -0.92 11.04
N TRP A 288 14.16 -0.85 10.82
CA TRP A 288 13.12 -1.55 11.57
C TRP A 288 12.34 -2.40 10.55
N SER A 289 12.88 -3.58 10.20
CA SER A 289 12.41 -4.43 9.10
C SER A 289 12.48 -5.92 9.44
N ASP A 290 12.33 -6.25 10.71
CA ASP A 290 12.39 -7.62 11.24
C ASP A 290 11.15 -8.46 10.93
N ARG A 291 10.09 -7.84 10.37
CA ARG A 291 8.84 -8.53 10.03
C ARG A 291 8.78 -8.88 8.55
N TRP A 292 8.39 -10.12 8.30
CA TRP A 292 8.26 -10.67 6.96
C TRP A 292 6.83 -11.13 6.69
N THR A 293 6.43 -11.04 5.44
CA THR A 293 5.17 -11.58 4.91
C THR A 293 5.46 -12.40 3.65
N VAL A 294 4.50 -13.21 3.26
CA VAL A 294 4.53 -13.93 1.99
C VAL A 294 3.41 -13.39 1.13
N GLU A 295 3.77 -12.86 -0.01
CA GLU A 295 2.84 -12.26 -0.94
C GLU A 295 2.79 -13.08 -2.24
N GLY A 296 1.58 -13.33 -2.71
CA GLY A 296 1.31 -14.02 -3.95
C GLY A 296 0.29 -13.25 -4.77
N GLY A 297 -0.68 -13.95 -5.31
CA GLY A 297 -1.79 -13.36 -6.06
C GLY A 297 -2.29 -14.29 -7.14
N TRP A 298 -3.15 -13.75 -8.00
CA TRP A 298 -3.73 -14.45 -9.12
C TRP A 298 -3.42 -13.70 -10.41
N HIS A 299 -2.93 -14.40 -11.41
CA HIS A 299 -2.71 -13.84 -12.75
C HIS A 299 -3.94 -14.14 -13.62
N ALA A 300 -4.84 -13.16 -13.73
CA ALA A 300 -6.15 -13.37 -14.36
C ALA A 300 -6.07 -13.78 -15.84
N ALA A 301 -5.05 -13.29 -16.56
CA ALA A 301 -4.90 -13.60 -17.99
C ALA A 301 -4.49 -15.06 -18.24
N SER A 302 -3.66 -15.65 -17.38
CA SER A 302 -3.23 -17.05 -17.50
C SER A 302 -4.10 -18.02 -16.69
N GLY A 303 -4.99 -17.51 -15.81
CA GLY A 303 -5.76 -18.36 -14.91
C GLY A 303 -4.92 -19.12 -13.86
N LEU A 304 -3.74 -18.62 -13.53
CA LEU A 304 -2.78 -19.28 -12.65
C LEU A 304 -2.45 -18.43 -11.41
N PRO A 305 -2.10 -19.04 -10.26
CA PRO A 305 -1.54 -18.31 -9.15
C PRO A 305 -0.18 -17.71 -9.51
N LYS A 306 0.08 -16.48 -9.04
CA LYS A 306 1.42 -15.88 -9.10
C LYS A 306 2.35 -16.62 -8.13
N PRO A 307 3.66 -16.67 -8.40
CA PRO A 307 4.65 -17.15 -7.44
C PRO A 307 4.51 -16.43 -6.10
N GLN A 308 4.72 -17.18 -5.04
CA GLN A 308 4.79 -16.60 -3.69
C GLN A 308 6.18 -16.03 -3.48
N GLU A 309 6.24 -14.80 -3.00
CA GLU A 309 7.47 -14.08 -2.72
C GLU A 309 7.54 -13.71 -1.24
N ARG A 310 8.73 -13.85 -0.66
CA ARG A 310 9.02 -13.40 0.70
C ARG A 310 9.31 -11.90 0.66
N CYS A 311 8.49 -11.11 1.35
CA CYS A 311 8.54 -9.66 1.36
C CYS A 311 8.81 -9.14 2.77
N VAL A 312 9.47 -7.99 2.87
CA VAL A 312 9.48 -7.20 4.11
C VAL A 312 8.08 -6.63 4.33
N ALA A 313 7.55 -6.73 5.54
CA ALA A 313 6.20 -6.29 5.85
C ALA A 313 6.04 -4.77 5.69
N ALA A 314 4.83 -4.33 5.35
CA ALA A 314 4.45 -2.92 5.40
C ALA A 314 4.65 -2.34 6.81
N GLY A 315 4.95 -1.04 6.90
CA GLY A 315 5.38 -0.37 8.12
C GLY A 315 6.90 -0.41 8.36
N ALA A 316 7.65 -1.27 7.68
CA ALA A 316 9.11 -1.26 7.79
C ALA A 316 9.67 0.14 7.50
N SER A 317 10.66 0.55 8.29
CA SER A 317 11.22 1.89 8.27
C SER A 317 12.74 1.82 8.17
N TYR A 318 13.32 2.76 7.44
CA TYR A 318 14.76 2.85 7.20
C TYR A 318 15.20 4.29 7.32
N VAL A 319 16.37 4.52 7.89
CA VAL A 319 17.10 5.78 7.76
C VAL A 319 18.21 5.56 6.75
N LEU A 320 18.18 6.37 5.71
CA LEU A 320 19.16 6.38 4.62
C LEU A 320 20.09 7.56 4.83
N ALA A 321 21.40 7.33 4.86
CA ALA A 321 22.41 8.38 4.82
C ALA A 321 23.01 8.45 3.41
N SER A 322 23.00 9.63 2.82
CA SER A 322 23.58 9.94 1.53
C SER A 322 24.93 10.63 1.69
N GLN A 323 25.88 10.36 0.81
CA GLN A 323 27.17 11.04 0.82
C GLN A 323 27.09 12.52 0.41
N ASN A 324 26.04 12.89 -0.35
CA ASN A 324 25.78 14.26 -0.77
C ASN A 324 24.35 14.66 -0.36
N PRO A 325 24.06 15.96 -0.25
CA PRO A 325 22.70 16.43 -0.04
C PRO A 325 21.72 15.86 -1.07
N VAL A 326 20.60 15.34 -0.62
CA VAL A 326 19.54 14.81 -1.48
C VAL A 326 18.60 15.95 -1.86
N THR A 327 18.39 16.15 -3.15
CA THR A 327 17.49 17.19 -3.66
C THR A 327 16.02 16.84 -3.40
N ASP A 328 15.16 17.86 -3.33
CA ASP A 328 13.73 17.65 -3.17
C ASP A 328 13.11 16.90 -4.36
N ASP A 329 13.62 17.15 -5.59
CA ASP A 329 13.18 16.41 -6.79
C ASP A 329 13.53 14.93 -6.71
N ALA A 330 14.69 14.57 -6.17
CA ALA A 330 15.07 13.18 -5.97
C ALA A 330 14.17 12.52 -4.91
N LEU A 331 13.82 13.23 -3.83
CA LEU A 331 12.87 12.75 -2.83
C LEU A 331 11.47 12.56 -3.41
N THR A 332 11.01 13.52 -4.21
CA THR A 332 9.71 13.43 -4.89
C THR A 332 9.67 12.21 -5.82
N ARG A 333 10.69 12.02 -6.65
CA ARG A 333 10.77 10.83 -7.52
C ARG A 333 10.77 9.52 -6.72
N LEU A 334 11.57 9.45 -5.65
CA LEU A 334 11.59 8.28 -4.77
C LEU A 334 10.23 8.05 -4.11
N ALA A 335 9.58 9.11 -3.62
CA ALA A 335 8.24 9.08 -3.03
C ALA A 335 7.19 8.54 -4.01
N MET A 336 7.23 8.97 -5.26
CA MET A 336 6.33 8.53 -6.31
C MET A 336 6.58 7.08 -6.74
N ARG A 337 7.84 6.74 -7.00
CA ARG A 337 8.25 5.46 -7.60
C ARG A 337 8.37 4.31 -6.60
N GLY A 338 8.61 4.60 -5.31
CA GLY A 338 8.85 3.57 -4.30
C GLY A 338 10.21 2.87 -4.47
N VAL A 339 10.40 1.76 -3.74
CA VAL A 339 11.67 1.01 -3.65
C VAL A 339 11.47 -0.49 -3.89
N GLY A 340 12.49 -1.16 -4.41
CA GLY A 340 12.51 -2.61 -4.63
C GLY A 340 11.84 -3.04 -5.94
N LEU A 341 11.52 -4.31 -6.03
CA LEU A 341 10.94 -4.94 -7.21
C LEU A 341 9.42 -4.81 -7.23
N ARG A 342 8.79 -5.02 -8.41
CA ARG A 342 7.34 -5.02 -8.64
C ARG A 342 6.61 -3.74 -8.19
N ARG A 343 7.27 -2.60 -8.28
CA ARG A 343 6.73 -1.29 -7.87
C ARG A 343 5.43 -0.93 -8.59
N TYR A 344 5.31 -1.28 -9.87
CA TYR A 344 4.08 -1.07 -10.66
C TYR A 344 2.86 -1.82 -10.09
N GLU A 345 3.07 -2.87 -9.31
CA GLU A 345 2.01 -3.57 -8.56
C GLU A 345 1.79 -2.99 -7.15
N GLY A 346 2.52 -1.94 -6.77
CA GLY A 346 2.42 -1.26 -5.49
C GLY A 346 3.33 -1.82 -4.39
N PHE A 347 4.17 -2.84 -4.67
CA PHE A 347 5.18 -3.28 -3.72
C PHE A 347 6.21 -2.18 -3.50
N GLY A 348 6.72 -2.07 -2.27
CA GLY A 348 7.70 -1.05 -1.90
C GLY A 348 7.18 0.39 -2.00
N ALA A 349 5.87 0.61 -2.11
CA ALA A 349 5.28 1.93 -2.02
C ALA A 349 5.59 2.56 -0.67
N LEU A 350 5.93 3.86 -0.65
CA LEU A 350 6.37 4.58 0.55
C LEU A 350 5.23 5.38 1.17
N ALA A 351 5.18 5.46 2.49
CA ALA A 351 4.39 6.48 3.16
C ALA A 351 5.02 7.85 2.86
N VAL A 352 4.19 8.80 2.44
CA VAL A 352 4.62 10.13 1.99
C VAL A 352 3.95 11.20 2.82
N THR A 353 4.63 12.34 2.98
CA THR A 353 4.05 13.62 3.37
C THR A 353 3.71 14.41 2.11
N GLU A 354 2.62 15.13 2.09
CA GLU A 354 2.24 16.01 0.99
C GLU A 354 2.47 17.45 1.43
N ARG A 355 3.20 18.20 0.61
CA ARG A 355 3.36 19.63 0.84
C ARG A 355 2.01 20.28 0.53
N ALA A 356 1.42 20.93 1.53
CA ALA A 356 0.37 21.92 1.24
C ALA A 356 1.01 22.98 0.34
N GLU A 357 0.37 23.32 -0.78
CA GLU A 357 0.77 24.48 -1.55
C GLU A 357 0.71 25.67 -0.61
N SER A 358 1.87 26.27 -0.35
CA SER A 358 1.92 27.55 0.38
C SER A 358 1.26 28.57 -0.53
N TRP A 359 0.03 28.95 -0.23
CA TRP A 359 -0.57 30.15 -0.80
C TRP A 359 0.27 31.34 -0.38
N SER A 360 1.12 31.81 -1.29
CA SER A 360 1.85 33.07 -1.18
C SER A 360 0.91 34.25 -1.44
#